data_707c3f716a028210bb6616d43f59bc3e
#
_entry.id   707c3f716a028210bb6616d43f59bc3e
#
_cell.length_a   1.000
_cell.length_b   1.000
_cell.length_c   1.000
_cell.angle_alpha   90.00
_cell.angle_beta   90.00
_cell.angle_gamma   90.00
#
_symmetry.space_group_name_H-M   'P 1'
#
loop_
_entity.id
_entity.type
_entity.pdbx_description
1 polymer ?
#
loop_
_entity_poly.entity_id
_entity_poly.type
_entity_poly.pdbx_seq_one_letter_code
_entity_poly.pdbx_strand_id
1 'polypeptide(L)'
;MGPRELNGSSLSGEGGGGYQAPTMEQLTKLQELYDQLEEYKERSIKLELETLRIIDKIDDGILRVILKRVYISGQRLRNMYKSITPSYETVKQWHSEALVQFYVKSHEISPTNTPKYT
;
A
#
# COMPACT_ATOMS: atom_id res chain seq x y z
N MET A 1 -4.71 -10.44 -35.73
CA MET A 1 -4.37 -10.43 -35.53
C MET A 1 -3.94 -10.43 -35.16
N GLY A 2 -3.85 -10.42 -34.97
CA GLY A 2 -3.19 -10.37 -34.66
C GLY A 2 -2.67 -10.22 -34.00
N PRO A 3 -2.74 -10.31 -34.01
CA PRO A 3 -2.13 -10.16 -33.24
C PRO A 3 -1.73 -9.84 -32.50
N ARG A 4 -1.83 -9.68 -32.25
CA ARG A 4 -1.36 -9.38 -31.74
C ARG A 4 -1.04 -9.30 -31.01
N GLU A 5 -1.14 -9.32 -30.81
CA GLU A 5 -0.69 -9.17 -30.28
C GLU A 5 -0.19 -9.17 -29.54
N LEU A 6 -0.50 -9.12 -29.27
CA LEU A 6 0.13 -9.04 -28.81
C LEU A 6 0.81 -9.27 -28.50
N ASN A 7 0.68 -9.34 -28.64
CA ASN A 7 1.52 -9.57 -28.69
C ASN A 7 2.30 -9.61 -28.66
N GLY A 8 2.16 -9.50 -28.67
CA GLY A 8 3.12 -9.55 -28.94
C GLY A 8 3.88 -9.63 -28.95
N SER A 9 3.90 -9.63 -28.82
CA SER A 9 4.77 -9.86 -29.12
C SER A 9 5.56 -9.87 -29.18
N SER A 10 5.60 -9.65 -29.25
CA SER A 10 6.45 -9.83 -29.43
C SER A 10 7.28 -9.96 -29.26
N LEU A 11 7.40 -10.12 -29.02
CA LEU A 11 8.26 -10.44 -28.90
C LEU A 11 8.88 -10.95 -29.25
N SER A 12 9.00 -11.14 -29.31
CA SER A 12 9.69 -11.82 -29.73
C SER A 12 10.28 -12.16 -30.36
N GLY A 13 10.43 -11.94 -30.72
CA GLY A 13 11.06 -12.33 -31.40
C GLY A 13 11.66 -12.41 -31.99
N GLU A 14 12.06 -12.30 -32.31
CA GLU A 14 12.76 -12.51 -32.87
C GLU A 14 13.42 -13.13 -33.12
N GLY A 15 13.27 -12.97 -33.10
CA GLY A 15 14.03 -13.57 -33.39
C GLY A 15 14.85 -14.28 -33.40
N GLY A 16 15.13 -14.34 -34.13
CA GLY A 16 16.22 -15.14 -34.40
C GLY A 16 16.96 -15.63 -33.24
N GLY A 17 17.58 -14.91 -32.62
CA GLY A 17 18.47 -15.37 -31.62
C GLY A 17 17.90 -16.39 -30.72
N GLY A 18 16.68 -16.41 -30.68
CA GLY A 18 16.09 -17.40 -29.89
C GLY A 18 16.34 -17.24 -28.44
N TYR A 19 15.67 -18.05 -27.76
CA TYR A 19 15.70 -18.05 -26.32
C TYR A 19 16.95 -18.70 -25.78
N GLN A 20 17.55 -18.10 -24.81
CA GLN A 20 18.65 -18.71 -24.09
C GLN A 20 18.23 -19.00 -22.68
N ALA A 21 18.42 -20.21 -22.23
CA ALA A 21 18.09 -20.60 -20.89
C ALA A 21 18.97 -19.85 -19.90
N PRO A 22 18.42 -19.44 -18.76
CA PRO A 22 19.25 -18.80 -17.76
C PRO A 22 20.31 -19.72 -17.19
N THR A 23 21.42 -19.15 -16.81
CA THR A 23 22.47 -19.91 -16.16
C THR A 23 22.04 -20.22 -14.72
N MET A 24 22.75 -21.14 -14.10
CA MET A 24 22.49 -21.48 -12.71
C MET A 24 22.64 -20.27 -11.82
N GLU A 25 23.62 -19.45 -12.10
CA GLU A 25 23.85 -18.23 -11.34
C GLU A 25 22.66 -17.28 -11.46
N GLN A 26 22.15 -17.15 -12.67
CA GLN A 26 20.99 -16.29 -12.91
C GLN A 26 19.74 -16.82 -12.19
N LEU A 27 19.56 -18.13 -12.21
CA LEU A 27 18.43 -18.74 -11.52
C LEU A 27 18.51 -18.54 -10.02
N THR A 28 19.71 -18.67 -9.46
CA THR A 28 19.90 -18.44 -8.04
C THR A 28 19.55 -17.00 -7.67
N LYS A 29 20.04 -16.07 -8.49
CA LYS A 29 19.74 -14.66 -8.26
C LYS A 29 18.24 -14.38 -8.33
N LEU A 30 17.59 -14.98 -9.30
CA LEU A 30 16.16 -14.82 -9.48
C LEU A 30 15.41 -15.36 -8.27
N GLN A 31 15.83 -16.50 -7.77
CA GLN A 31 15.20 -17.07 -6.58
C GLN A 31 15.36 -16.16 -5.38
N GLU A 32 16.54 -15.57 -5.21
CA GLU A 32 16.74 -14.61 -4.12
C GLU A 32 15.81 -13.43 -4.23
N LEU A 33 15.61 -12.93 -5.44
CA LEU A 33 14.71 -11.81 -5.65
C LEU A 33 13.27 -12.17 -5.33
N TYR A 34 12.85 -13.37 -5.72
CA TYR A 34 11.52 -13.85 -5.38
C TYR A 34 11.33 -13.96 -3.87
N ASP A 35 12.35 -14.46 -3.18
CA ASP A 35 12.26 -14.59 -1.73
C ASP A 35 12.13 -13.22 -1.06
N GLN A 36 12.90 -12.25 -1.55
CA GLN A 36 12.82 -10.90 -1.05
C GLN A 36 11.45 -10.27 -1.30
N LEU A 37 10.88 -10.56 -2.47
CA LEU A 37 9.57 -10.04 -2.80
C LEU A 37 8.50 -10.63 -1.88
N GLU A 38 8.59 -11.92 -1.60
CA GLU A 38 7.65 -12.55 -0.69
C GLU A 38 7.75 -11.96 0.71
N GLU A 39 8.96 -11.73 1.18
CA GLU A 39 9.16 -11.08 2.47
C GLU A 39 8.53 -9.70 2.51
N TYR A 40 8.75 -8.94 1.43
CA TYR A 40 8.21 -7.61 1.35
C TYR A 40 6.69 -7.63 1.39
N LYS A 41 6.10 -8.56 0.65
CA LYS A 41 4.65 -8.69 0.63
C LYS A 41 4.09 -9.01 2.00
N GLU A 42 4.73 -9.92 2.71
CA GLU A 42 4.27 -10.27 4.05
C GLU A 42 4.33 -9.09 4.99
N ARG A 43 5.44 -8.34 4.94
CA ARG A 43 5.57 -7.16 5.78
C ARG A 43 4.53 -6.11 5.44
N SER A 44 4.25 -5.94 4.15
CA SER A 44 3.27 -4.96 3.71
C SER A 44 1.87 -5.31 4.19
N ILE A 45 1.51 -6.58 4.09
CA ILE A 45 0.20 -7.03 4.55
C ILE A 45 0.08 -6.84 6.06
N LYS A 46 1.11 -7.19 6.79
CA LYS A 46 1.11 -7.05 8.23
C LYS A 46 0.96 -5.59 8.64
N LEU A 47 1.68 -4.72 7.96
CA LEU A 47 1.61 -3.28 8.25
C LEU A 47 0.22 -2.74 7.94
N GLU A 48 -0.36 -3.18 6.84
CA GLU A 48 -1.69 -2.73 6.47
C GLU A 48 -2.73 -3.16 7.51
N LEU A 49 -2.64 -4.40 7.96
CA LEU A 49 -3.56 -4.90 8.97
C LEU A 49 -3.42 -4.13 10.28
N GLU A 50 -2.18 -3.83 10.66
CA GLU A 50 -1.94 -3.05 11.86
C GLU A 50 -2.53 -1.66 11.72
N THR A 51 -2.32 -1.05 10.57
CA THR A 51 -2.85 0.28 10.30
C THR A 51 -4.37 0.28 10.38
N LEU A 52 -5.01 -0.72 9.77
CA LEU A 52 -6.46 -0.82 9.83
C LEU A 52 -6.96 -0.99 11.27
N ARG A 53 -6.24 -1.78 12.05
CA ARG A 53 -6.64 -1.98 13.44
C ARG A 53 -6.60 -0.67 14.21
N ILE A 54 -5.58 0.13 13.97
CA ILE A 54 -5.47 1.43 14.64
C ILE A 54 -6.58 2.36 14.19
N ILE A 55 -6.83 2.41 12.88
CA ILE A 55 -7.88 3.26 12.34
C ILE A 55 -9.23 2.89 12.95
N ASP A 56 -9.48 1.61 13.11
CA ASP A 56 -10.76 1.16 13.65
C ASP A 56 -10.97 1.56 15.11
N LYS A 57 -9.90 1.98 15.79
CA LYS A 57 -10.03 2.47 17.15
C LYS A 57 -10.46 3.93 17.22
N ILE A 58 -10.42 4.65 16.12
CA ILE A 58 -10.83 6.04 16.09
C ILE A 58 -12.34 6.09 16.14
N ASP A 59 -12.85 6.94 17.05
CA ASP A 59 -14.31 6.99 17.29
C ASP A 59 -15.08 7.66 16.17
N ASP A 60 -14.48 8.67 15.54
CA ASP A 60 -15.17 9.45 14.53
C ASP A 60 -15.16 8.70 13.20
N GLY A 61 -16.37 8.37 12.70
CA GLY A 61 -16.47 7.61 11.46
C GLY A 61 -15.94 8.32 10.25
N ILE A 62 -16.06 9.64 10.20
CA ILE A 62 -15.56 10.39 9.06
C ILE A 62 -14.05 10.37 9.02
N LEU A 63 -13.42 10.49 10.19
CA LEU A 63 -11.97 10.42 10.25
C LEU A 63 -11.47 9.06 9.82
N ARG A 64 -12.17 8.00 10.21
CA ARG A 64 -11.82 6.65 9.78
C ARG A 64 -11.90 6.51 8.27
N VAL A 65 -12.96 7.04 7.69
CA VAL A 65 -13.14 6.96 6.24
C VAL A 65 -12.02 7.69 5.51
N ILE A 66 -11.66 8.88 5.98
CA ILE A 66 -10.61 9.64 5.34
C ILE A 66 -9.30 8.87 5.36
N LEU A 67 -8.94 8.32 6.51
CA LEU A 67 -7.68 7.58 6.61
C LEU A 67 -7.68 6.33 5.74
N LYS A 68 -8.78 5.61 5.70
CA LYS A 68 -8.84 4.41 4.87
C LYS A 68 -8.72 4.74 3.39
N ARG A 69 -9.40 5.79 2.96
CA ARG A 69 -9.38 6.15 1.54
C ARG A 69 -8.03 6.66 1.11
N VAL A 70 -7.36 7.42 1.97
CA VAL A 70 -6.06 7.98 1.61
C VAL A 70 -4.96 6.92 1.72
N TYR A 71 -4.90 6.20 2.84
CA TYR A 71 -3.73 5.38 3.13
C TYR A 71 -3.90 3.91 2.81
N ILE A 72 -5.13 3.43 2.72
CA ILE A 72 -5.36 2.05 2.31
C ILE A 72 -5.71 1.98 0.83
N SER A 73 -6.61 2.85 0.39
CA SER A 73 -7.06 2.84 -1.00
C SER A 73 -6.23 3.71 -1.92
N GLY A 74 -5.35 4.53 -1.37
CA GLY A 74 -4.44 5.33 -2.18
C GLY A 74 -5.08 6.53 -2.87
N GLN A 75 -6.20 7.01 -2.39
CA GLN A 75 -6.86 8.16 -2.98
C GLN A 75 -6.24 9.45 -2.46
N ARG A 76 -6.32 10.48 -3.28
CA ARG A 76 -5.84 11.80 -2.88
C ARG A 76 -6.99 12.61 -2.33
N LEU A 77 -6.70 13.42 -1.30
CA LEU A 77 -7.72 14.28 -0.72
C LEU A 77 -8.38 15.17 -1.77
N ARG A 78 -7.55 15.69 -2.67
CA ARG A 78 -8.05 16.59 -3.71
C ARG A 78 -9.08 15.91 -4.60
N ASN A 79 -8.98 14.61 -4.77
CA ASN A 79 -9.88 13.89 -5.66
C ASN A 79 -11.09 13.30 -4.97
N MET A 80 -11.04 13.18 -3.64
CA MET A 80 -12.10 12.48 -2.93
C MET A 80 -12.96 13.38 -2.04
N TYR A 81 -12.55 14.62 -1.83
CA TYR A 81 -13.20 15.41 -0.80
C TYR A 81 -14.68 15.64 -1.07
N LYS A 82 -15.07 15.73 -2.33
CA LYS A 82 -16.46 16.03 -2.66
C LYS A 82 -17.44 14.96 -2.22
N SER A 83 -16.96 13.73 -2.08
CA SER A 83 -17.83 12.66 -1.61
C SER A 83 -18.06 12.72 -0.09
N ILE A 84 -17.32 13.59 0.58
CA ILE A 84 -17.46 13.72 2.04
C ILE A 84 -18.08 15.06 2.39
N THR A 85 -17.59 16.14 1.79
CA THR A 85 -18.07 17.48 2.08
C THR A 85 -17.75 18.37 0.89
N PRO A 86 -18.50 19.46 0.67
CA PRO A 86 -18.21 20.35 -0.46
C PRO A 86 -16.93 21.15 -0.29
N SER A 87 -16.34 21.18 0.90
CA SER A 87 -15.19 22.03 1.17
C SER A 87 -13.90 21.25 1.27
N TYR A 88 -12.97 21.52 0.36
CA TYR A 88 -11.66 20.90 0.42
C TYR A 88 -10.90 21.32 1.69
N GLU A 89 -11.07 22.55 2.12
CA GLU A 89 -10.41 23.01 3.34
C GLU A 89 -10.88 22.24 4.55
N THR A 90 -12.17 21.93 4.61
CA THR A 90 -12.71 21.16 5.71
C THR A 90 -12.11 19.76 5.74
N VAL A 91 -11.98 19.13 4.58
CA VAL A 91 -11.42 17.79 4.54
C VAL A 91 -9.95 17.81 4.93
N LYS A 92 -9.23 18.85 4.56
CA LYS A 92 -7.83 18.95 4.97
C LYS A 92 -7.72 19.06 6.50
N GLN A 93 -8.60 19.81 7.11
CA GLN A 93 -8.62 19.91 8.57
C GLN A 93 -8.95 18.56 9.21
N TRP A 94 -9.96 17.90 8.66
CA TRP A 94 -10.34 16.58 9.18
C TRP A 94 -9.22 15.56 8.99
N HIS A 95 -8.50 15.65 7.89
CA HIS A 95 -7.37 14.77 7.66
C HIS A 95 -6.29 14.99 8.72
N SER A 96 -5.99 16.24 9.04
CA SER A 96 -5.02 16.54 10.09
C SER A 96 -5.47 16.00 11.43
N GLU A 97 -6.74 16.18 11.72
CA GLU A 97 -7.32 15.68 12.97
C GLU A 97 -7.25 14.16 13.01
N ALA A 98 -7.51 13.52 11.87
CA ALA A 98 -7.46 12.07 11.79
C ALA A 98 -6.05 11.56 12.06
N LEU A 99 -5.06 12.26 11.57
CA LEU A 99 -3.68 11.86 11.82
C LEU A 99 -3.32 11.96 13.30
N VAL A 100 -3.81 13.01 13.96
CA VAL A 100 -3.59 13.13 15.40
C VAL A 100 -4.25 11.98 16.13
N GLN A 101 -5.50 11.67 15.77
CA GLN A 101 -6.20 10.56 16.41
C GLN A 101 -5.49 9.23 16.13
N PHE A 102 -4.99 9.05 14.93
CA PHE A 102 -4.26 7.85 14.59
C PHE A 102 -3.02 7.71 15.49
N TYR A 103 -2.32 8.80 15.68
CA TYR A 103 -1.13 8.77 16.54
C TYR A 103 -1.50 8.37 17.96
N VAL A 104 -2.54 8.99 18.50
CA VAL A 104 -2.98 8.68 19.85
C VAL A 104 -3.38 7.22 19.98
N LYS A 105 -4.18 6.72 19.03
CA LYS A 105 -4.65 5.35 19.12
C LYS A 105 -3.54 4.35 18.90
N SER A 106 -2.52 4.69 18.13
CA SER A 106 -1.40 3.78 17.92
C SER A 106 -0.67 3.51 19.22
N HIS A 107 -0.60 4.50 20.09
CA HIS A 107 0.05 4.31 21.39
C HIS A 107 -0.78 3.45 22.32
N GLU A 108 -2.09 3.50 22.18
CA GLU A 108 -2.96 2.65 22.97
C GLU A 108 -2.85 1.18 22.61
N ILE A 109 -2.59 0.92 21.34
CA ILE A 109 -2.57 -0.46 20.86
C ILE A 109 -1.25 -1.15 21.12
N SER A 110 -0.18 -0.39 21.27
CA SER A 110 1.15 -0.96 21.46
C SER A 110 1.54 -0.94 22.92
N PRO A 111 0.99 -1.83 23.72
CA PRO A 111 1.24 -1.80 25.16
C PRO A 111 2.68 -2.07 25.57
N THR A 112 3.39 -2.84 24.76
CA THR A 112 4.76 -3.16 25.11
C THR A 112 5.67 -1.95 25.07
N ASN A 113 5.29 -0.95 24.31
CA ASN A 113 6.15 0.22 24.15
C ASN A 113 5.76 1.37 25.05
N THR A 114 4.53 1.35 25.49
CA THR A 114 3.95 2.50 26.14
C THR A 114 4.64 2.92 27.43
N PRO A 115 4.88 2.00 28.33
CA PRO A 115 5.38 2.41 29.64
C PRO A 115 6.70 3.10 29.64
N LYS A 116 7.44 2.90 28.59
CA LYS A 116 8.79 3.46 28.57
C LYS A 116 8.82 4.95 28.43
N TYR A 117 7.75 5.51 27.97
CA TYR A 117 7.73 6.91 27.61
C TYR A 117 7.00 7.77 28.62
N THR A 118 6.57 7.19 29.65
CA THR A 118 5.88 7.95 30.70
C THR A 118 6.82 8.42 31.78
#